data_c251398a03bf379b1b20182d14d6c649
#
_entry.id   c251398a03bf379b1b20182d14d6c649
#
_cell.length_a   1.000
_cell.length_b   1.000
_cell.length_c   1.000
_cell.angle_alpha   90.00
_cell.angle_beta   90.00
_cell.angle_gamma   90.00
#
_symmetry.space_group_name_H-M   'P 1'
#
loop_
_entity.id
_entity.type
_entity.pdbx_description
1 polymer ?
#
loop_
_entity_poly.entity_id
_entity_poly.type
_entity_poly.pdbx_seq_one_letter_code
_entity_poly.pdbx_strand_id
1 'polypeptide(L)'
;MFVAAMCALLIRPRTGQTQERRERTIDEIKVEAVHRAEVGQYPLIGLDPADVKEAFESIHTADKDEWAAGFMKVADRYFHEGKSLEKSDPVKANADYVRAWRLYSFGRWPIPASPEKQRSYEKAIGAFLDHAKFFDPPLEVVHIPFEGKEIIGYLRLPRSASGQVPLVIAVNGLDSRKEDLTESFGAILPFGIGYLAVDGPGTGQAPIKVSENSERMLSKVLDYAQSRREIDKNRIALHGVSWGAYWATKMAIVERGRLRGASAQSPPVDEFFQKDFLMNHLLGNREYLFDQVPALMNILENVHTLHEMAEYLPKMSLVHQGLLGKPMAPMLVIAGVRDTQVPIADDYLLLSKGDTPKEAWINPSGGHLGRQVGVWPDPRIFKEVIIPWLVKTLQTPTT
;
A
#
# COMPACT_ATOMS: atom_id res chain seq x y z
N MET A 1 -64.23 20.85 -9.64
CA MET A 1 -63.95 19.41 -9.82
C MET A 1 -62.61 19.30 -10.54
N PHE A 2 -61.52 19.21 -9.77
CA PHE A 2 -60.15 19.05 -10.31
C PHE A 2 -59.80 17.57 -10.17
N VAL A 3 -59.50 16.91 -11.28
CA VAL A 3 -58.99 15.53 -11.33
C VAL A 3 -57.48 15.62 -11.27
N ALA A 4 -56.89 15.13 -10.19
CA ALA A 4 -55.45 14.98 -10.07
C ALA A 4 -55.04 13.68 -10.75
N ALA A 5 -54.25 13.76 -11.83
CA ALA A 5 -53.62 12.62 -12.46
C ALA A 5 -52.34 12.25 -11.70
N MET A 6 -52.35 11.09 -11.05
CA MET A 6 -51.22 10.52 -10.34
C MET A 6 -50.34 9.75 -11.35
N CYS A 7 -49.21 10.34 -11.77
CA CYS A 7 -48.17 9.64 -12.55
C CYS A 7 -47.43 8.68 -11.63
N ALA A 8 -47.74 7.40 -11.71
CA ALA A 8 -46.91 6.35 -11.10
C ALA A 8 -45.65 6.15 -11.95
N LEU A 9 -44.52 6.62 -11.46
CA LEU A 9 -43.18 6.27 -11.99
C LEU A 9 -42.92 4.79 -11.65
N LEU A 10 -43.08 3.93 -12.63
CA LEU A 10 -42.59 2.55 -12.56
C LEU A 10 -41.07 2.56 -12.61
N ILE A 11 -40.42 2.52 -11.45
CA ILE A 11 -38.99 2.20 -11.33
C ILE A 11 -38.87 0.72 -11.72
N ARG A 12 -38.49 0.47 -12.97
CA ARG A 12 -38.02 -0.88 -13.37
C ARG A 12 -36.74 -1.16 -12.67
N PRO A 13 -36.60 -2.28 -11.93
CA PRO A 13 -35.28 -2.69 -11.45
C PRO A 13 -34.40 -2.93 -12.69
N ARG A 14 -33.27 -2.22 -12.78
CA ARG A 14 -32.23 -2.57 -13.71
C ARG A 14 -31.74 -3.97 -13.30
N THR A 15 -32.14 -4.97 -14.08
CA THR A 15 -31.49 -6.28 -14.04
C THR A 15 -30.04 -6.02 -14.39
N GLY A 16 -29.18 -6.00 -13.34
CA GLY A 16 -27.75 -5.98 -13.52
C GLY A 16 -27.41 -7.21 -14.35
N GLN A 17 -26.93 -7.00 -15.57
CA GLN A 17 -26.24 -8.04 -16.29
C GLN A 17 -25.09 -8.48 -15.37
N THR A 18 -25.17 -9.69 -14.85
CA THR A 18 -24.05 -10.39 -14.28
C THR A 18 -23.04 -10.55 -15.41
N GLN A 19 -22.12 -9.61 -15.52
CA GLN A 19 -20.98 -9.72 -16.40
C GLN A 19 -20.29 -11.03 -15.98
N GLU A 20 -20.17 -11.99 -16.88
CA GLU A 20 -19.47 -13.24 -16.60
C GLU A 20 -18.11 -12.90 -15.99
N ARG A 21 -17.88 -13.38 -14.76
CA ARG A 21 -16.65 -13.15 -13.98
C ARG A 21 -15.57 -14.05 -14.50
N ARG A 22 -15.10 -13.81 -15.72
CA ARG A 22 -13.95 -14.54 -16.26
C ARG A 22 -12.64 -13.78 -15.93
N GLU A 23 -11.61 -14.55 -15.66
CA GLU A 23 -10.25 -14.03 -15.58
C GLU A 23 -9.86 -13.32 -16.89
N ARG A 24 -8.98 -12.32 -16.79
CA ARG A 24 -8.39 -11.72 -17.99
C ARG A 24 -7.53 -12.77 -18.70
N THR A 25 -7.58 -12.78 -20.03
CA THR A 25 -6.61 -13.50 -20.84
C THR A 25 -5.24 -12.83 -20.74
N ILE A 26 -4.18 -13.54 -21.08
CA ILE A 26 -2.82 -12.97 -21.10
C ILE A 26 -2.74 -11.74 -22.01
N ASP A 27 -3.42 -11.76 -23.15
CA ASP A 27 -3.42 -10.63 -24.08
C ASP A 27 -4.13 -9.40 -23.49
N GLU A 28 -5.27 -9.59 -22.80
CA GLU A 28 -5.96 -8.52 -22.09
C GLU A 28 -5.09 -7.94 -20.96
N ILE A 29 -4.31 -8.78 -20.26
CA ILE A 29 -3.38 -8.33 -19.21
C ILE A 29 -2.24 -7.53 -19.82
N LYS A 30 -1.65 -7.97 -20.94
CA LYS A 30 -0.58 -7.25 -21.63
C LYS A 30 -1.03 -5.88 -22.11
N VAL A 31 -2.19 -5.81 -22.77
CA VAL A 31 -2.77 -4.54 -23.25
C VAL A 31 -2.99 -3.57 -22.09
N GLU A 32 -3.63 -4.02 -21.02
CA GLU A 32 -3.90 -3.22 -19.84
C GLU A 32 -2.61 -2.76 -19.15
N ALA A 33 -1.61 -3.63 -19.00
CA ALA A 33 -0.35 -3.30 -18.37
C ALA A 33 0.43 -2.25 -19.19
N VAL A 34 0.53 -2.41 -20.49
CA VAL A 34 1.16 -1.41 -21.37
C VAL A 34 0.45 -0.07 -21.27
N HIS A 35 -0.88 -0.06 -21.34
CA HIS A 35 -1.66 1.16 -21.15
C HIS A 35 -1.37 1.84 -19.82
N ARG A 36 -1.35 1.08 -18.70
CA ARG A 36 -1.04 1.64 -17.37
C ARG A 36 0.37 2.22 -17.30
N ALA A 37 1.36 1.60 -17.95
CA ALA A 37 2.70 2.16 -18.05
C ALA A 37 2.70 3.49 -18.81
N GLU A 38 1.98 3.57 -19.95
CA GLU A 38 1.87 4.78 -20.77
C GLU A 38 1.22 5.96 -20.03
N VAL A 39 0.23 5.70 -19.19
CA VAL A 39 -0.47 6.76 -18.41
C VAL A 39 0.05 6.94 -16.99
N GLY A 40 1.09 6.20 -16.58
CA GLY A 40 1.65 6.26 -15.22
C GLY A 40 0.68 5.79 -14.14
N GLN A 41 -0.11 4.76 -14.41
CA GLN A 41 -1.09 4.19 -13.48
C GLN A 41 -0.51 2.97 -12.75
N TYR A 42 -0.85 2.85 -11.46
CA TYR A 42 -0.47 1.71 -10.63
C TYR A 42 -0.96 0.36 -11.21
N PRO A 43 -0.17 -0.71 -11.17
CA PRO A 43 1.15 -0.85 -10.50
C PRO A 43 2.36 -0.51 -11.40
N LEU A 44 2.16 0.10 -12.56
CA LEU A 44 3.19 0.38 -13.57
C LEU A 44 3.78 1.81 -13.45
N ILE A 45 3.55 2.51 -12.34
CA ILE A 45 4.08 3.86 -12.13
C ILE A 45 5.61 3.85 -12.25
N GLY A 46 6.13 4.66 -13.18
CA GLY A 46 7.57 4.83 -13.40
C GLY A 46 8.27 3.66 -14.09
N LEU A 47 7.53 2.69 -14.63
CA LEU A 47 8.02 1.73 -15.61
C LEU A 47 7.97 2.35 -17.01
N ASP A 48 9.03 2.14 -17.77
CA ASP A 48 9.07 2.54 -19.18
C ASP A 48 8.18 1.60 -20.01
N PRO A 49 7.22 2.11 -20.78
CA PRO A 49 6.36 1.27 -21.61
C PRO A 49 7.14 0.37 -22.61
N ALA A 50 8.32 0.81 -23.06
CA ALA A 50 9.16 0.01 -23.96
C ALA A 50 9.71 -1.23 -23.23
N ASP A 51 10.17 -1.10 -21.99
CA ASP A 51 10.65 -2.23 -21.19
C ASP A 51 9.52 -3.22 -20.87
N VAL A 52 8.31 -2.71 -20.61
CA VAL A 52 7.13 -3.54 -20.38
C VAL A 52 6.77 -4.34 -21.62
N LYS A 53 6.80 -3.72 -22.81
CA LYS A 53 6.58 -4.38 -24.11
C LYS A 53 7.65 -5.45 -24.36
N GLU A 54 8.93 -5.14 -24.13
CA GLU A 54 10.05 -6.07 -24.28
C GLU A 54 9.90 -7.29 -23.37
N ALA A 55 9.53 -7.09 -22.10
CA ALA A 55 9.30 -8.21 -21.17
C ALA A 55 8.18 -9.15 -21.67
N PHE A 56 7.13 -8.58 -22.25
CA PHE A 56 6.00 -9.34 -22.77
C PHE A 56 6.30 -10.15 -24.05
N GLU A 57 7.40 -9.90 -24.76
CA GLU A 57 7.81 -10.72 -25.90
C GLU A 57 8.07 -12.18 -25.50
N SER A 58 8.51 -12.43 -24.26
CA SER A 58 8.81 -13.76 -23.73
C SER A 58 7.73 -14.34 -22.81
N ILE A 59 6.60 -13.66 -22.64
CA ILE A 59 5.48 -14.10 -21.79
C ILE A 59 4.31 -14.48 -22.69
N HIS A 60 3.89 -15.74 -22.67
CA HIS A 60 2.83 -16.26 -23.56
C HIS A 60 1.60 -16.74 -22.79
N THR A 61 1.74 -16.96 -21.49
CA THR A 61 0.67 -17.44 -20.61
C THR A 61 0.53 -16.57 -19.36
N ALA A 62 -0.50 -16.81 -18.57
CA ALA A 62 -0.65 -16.19 -17.24
C ALA A 62 0.12 -16.94 -16.13
N ASP A 63 1.04 -17.85 -16.51
CA ASP A 63 1.88 -18.55 -15.55
C ASP A 63 2.76 -17.59 -14.76
N LYS A 64 2.84 -17.80 -13.45
CA LYS A 64 3.49 -16.91 -12.52
C LYS A 64 5.02 -16.85 -12.69
N ASP A 65 5.61 -18.02 -13.03
CA ASP A 65 7.06 -18.11 -13.20
C ASP A 65 7.49 -17.57 -14.56
N GLU A 66 6.72 -17.81 -15.62
CA GLU A 66 6.92 -17.20 -16.94
C GLU A 66 6.83 -15.69 -16.87
N TRP A 67 5.82 -15.16 -16.14
CA TRP A 67 5.68 -13.73 -15.88
C TRP A 67 6.93 -13.14 -15.22
N ALA A 68 7.37 -13.72 -14.10
CA ALA A 68 8.52 -13.23 -13.36
C ALA A 68 9.81 -13.32 -14.20
N ALA A 69 10.02 -14.40 -14.93
CA ALA A 69 11.19 -14.61 -15.77
C ALA A 69 11.27 -13.57 -16.89
N GLY A 70 10.15 -13.22 -17.54
CA GLY A 70 10.10 -12.21 -18.59
C GLY A 70 10.54 -10.82 -18.08
N PHE A 71 10.02 -10.38 -16.95
CA PHE A 71 10.43 -9.11 -16.34
C PHE A 71 11.85 -9.13 -15.79
N MET A 72 12.29 -10.25 -15.18
CA MET A 72 13.67 -10.39 -14.70
C MET A 72 14.69 -10.29 -15.83
N LYS A 73 14.40 -10.85 -17.00
CA LYS A 73 15.31 -10.79 -18.16
C LYS A 73 15.64 -9.35 -18.56
N VAL A 74 14.65 -8.46 -18.60
CA VAL A 74 14.85 -7.04 -18.91
C VAL A 74 15.54 -6.32 -17.75
N ALA A 75 15.12 -6.60 -16.52
CA ALA A 75 15.68 -6.01 -15.32
C ALA A 75 17.16 -6.35 -15.11
N ASP A 76 17.56 -7.61 -15.38
CA ASP A 76 18.94 -8.08 -15.25
C ASP A 76 19.91 -7.27 -16.12
N ARG A 77 19.48 -6.86 -17.32
CA ARG A 77 20.29 -6.00 -18.19
C ARG A 77 20.63 -4.67 -17.50
N TYR A 78 19.63 -3.96 -16.99
CA TYR A 78 19.83 -2.70 -16.28
C TYR A 78 20.62 -2.88 -14.99
N PHE A 79 20.37 -3.94 -14.24
CA PHE A 79 21.10 -4.22 -13.03
C PHE A 79 22.61 -4.42 -13.28
N HIS A 80 22.96 -5.21 -14.29
CA HIS A 80 24.36 -5.43 -14.67
C HIS A 80 25.01 -4.17 -15.23
N GLU A 81 24.30 -3.39 -16.02
CA GLU A 81 24.81 -2.11 -16.54
C GLU A 81 25.08 -1.13 -15.39
N GLY A 82 24.13 -0.98 -14.44
CA GLY A 82 24.32 -0.17 -13.25
C GLY A 82 25.55 -0.59 -12.45
N LYS A 83 25.74 -1.90 -12.24
CA LYS A 83 26.96 -2.43 -11.58
C LYS A 83 28.25 -2.06 -12.29
N SER A 84 28.26 -2.10 -13.63
CA SER A 84 29.45 -1.76 -14.41
C SER A 84 29.79 -0.27 -14.36
N LEU A 85 28.79 0.59 -14.14
CA LEU A 85 28.90 2.04 -14.17
C LEU A 85 29.07 2.70 -12.80
N GLU A 86 28.93 1.97 -11.68
CA GLU A 86 28.95 2.55 -10.32
C GLU A 86 30.11 3.54 -10.06
N LYS A 87 31.30 3.28 -10.64
CA LYS A 87 32.48 4.13 -10.44
C LYS A 87 32.67 5.17 -11.53
N SER A 88 32.30 4.87 -12.77
CA SER A 88 32.55 5.72 -13.93
C SER A 88 31.42 6.71 -14.21
N ASP A 89 30.17 6.31 -13.98
CA ASP A 89 28.99 7.13 -14.14
C ASP A 89 27.94 6.78 -13.07
N PRO A 90 28.12 7.29 -11.83
CA PRO A 90 27.21 6.97 -10.71
C PRO A 90 25.79 7.46 -10.92
N VAL A 91 25.57 8.51 -11.72
CA VAL A 91 24.21 9.02 -12.03
C VAL A 91 23.46 8.03 -12.90
N LYS A 92 24.09 7.54 -13.98
CA LYS A 92 23.50 6.52 -14.82
C LYS A 92 23.33 5.20 -14.10
N ALA A 93 24.34 4.77 -13.31
CA ALA A 93 24.24 3.58 -12.49
C ALA A 93 23.01 3.61 -11.56
N ASN A 94 22.79 4.73 -10.89
CA ASN A 94 21.61 4.93 -10.04
C ASN A 94 20.29 4.83 -10.83
N ALA A 95 20.21 5.44 -11.99
CA ALA A 95 19.04 5.36 -12.86
C ALA A 95 18.76 3.91 -13.31
N ASP A 96 19.80 3.16 -13.64
CA ASP A 96 19.70 1.75 -14.04
C ASP A 96 19.24 0.86 -12.87
N TYR A 97 19.70 1.11 -11.64
CA TYR A 97 19.21 0.39 -10.46
C TYR A 97 17.73 0.67 -10.17
N VAL A 98 17.27 1.90 -10.31
CA VAL A 98 15.85 2.24 -10.17
C VAL A 98 15.02 1.49 -11.23
N ARG A 99 15.51 1.44 -12.47
CA ARG A 99 14.84 0.76 -13.57
C ARG A 99 14.77 -0.75 -13.34
N ALA A 100 15.88 -1.36 -12.90
CA ALA A 100 15.95 -2.77 -12.54
C ALA A 100 15.01 -3.10 -11.37
N TRP A 101 15.08 -2.32 -10.28
CA TRP A 101 14.22 -2.51 -9.12
C TRP A 101 12.73 -2.51 -9.48
N ARG A 102 12.28 -1.55 -10.27
CA ARG A 102 10.87 -1.44 -10.67
C ARG A 102 10.42 -2.61 -11.53
N LEU A 103 11.25 -3.06 -12.48
CA LEU A 103 10.97 -4.23 -13.31
C LEU A 103 10.92 -5.52 -12.48
N TYR A 104 11.88 -5.76 -11.59
CA TYR A 104 11.84 -6.88 -10.65
C TYR A 104 10.61 -6.82 -9.73
N SER A 105 10.25 -5.63 -9.23
CA SER A 105 9.07 -5.42 -8.42
C SER A 105 7.80 -5.77 -9.17
N PHE A 106 7.69 -5.46 -10.45
CA PHE A 106 6.55 -5.87 -11.26
C PHE A 106 6.61 -7.35 -11.65
N GLY A 107 7.78 -7.93 -11.80
CA GLY A 107 7.96 -9.38 -11.98
C GLY A 107 7.39 -10.19 -10.81
N ARG A 108 7.57 -9.74 -9.55
CA ARG A 108 7.00 -10.41 -8.37
C ARG A 108 5.53 -10.06 -8.12
N TRP A 109 5.00 -8.98 -8.75
CA TRP A 109 3.66 -8.45 -8.46
C TRP A 109 2.54 -9.45 -8.79
N PRO A 110 1.44 -9.51 -8.02
CA PRO A 110 1.14 -8.71 -6.81
C PRO A 110 1.87 -9.22 -5.56
N ILE A 111 2.19 -10.50 -5.49
CA ILE A 111 2.87 -11.15 -4.36
C ILE A 111 3.88 -12.18 -4.89
N PRO A 112 4.93 -12.51 -4.12
CA PRO A 112 5.92 -13.52 -4.52
C PRO A 112 5.41 -14.95 -4.28
N ALA A 113 4.35 -15.34 -5.01
CA ALA A 113 3.60 -16.59 -4.78
C ALA A 113 4.08 -17.79 -5.65
N SER A 114 5.30 -17.73 -6.20
CA SER A 114 5.93 -18.82 -6.94
C SER A 114 7.46 -18.70 -6.86
N PRO A 115 8.24 -19.75 -7.19
CA PRO A 115 9.70 -19.68 -7.08
C PRO A 115 10.35 -18.53 -7.85
N GLU A 116 9.96 -18.31 -9.11
CA GLU A 116 10.53 -17.21 -9.90
C GLU A 116 10.05 -15.83 -9.42
N LYS A 117 8.80 -15.70 -8.94
CA LYS A 117 8.34 -14.46 -8.29
C LYS A 117 9.08 -14.18 -7.00
N GLN A 118 9.42 -15.19 -6.22
CA GLN A 118 10.24 -15.03 -5.02
C GLN A 118 11.65 -14.58 -5.40
N ARG A 119 12.27 -15.18 -6.42
CA ARG A 119 13.58 -14.77 -6.95
C ARG A 119 13.54 -13.32 -7.45
N SER A 120 12.49 -12.94 -8.18
CA SER A 120 12.29 -11.57 -8.64
C SER A 120 12.18 -10.58 -7.47
N TYR A 121 11.51 -10.96 -6.37
CA TYR A 121 11.44 -10.15 -5.16
C TYR A 121 12.79 -9.96 -4.49
N GLU A 122 13.59 -11.02 -4.35
CA GLU A 122 14.94 -10.94 -3.78
C GLU A 122 15.84 -10.02 -4.62
N LYS A 123 15.77 -10.13 -5.95
CA LYS A 123 16.48 -9.23 -6.87
C LYS A 123 15.98 -7.78 -6.76
N ALA A 124 14.65 -7.57 -6.57
CA ALA A 124 14.09 -6.24 -6.37
C ALA A 124 14.67 -5.58 -5.11
N ILE A 125 14.75 -6.31 -4.00
CA ILE A 125 15.38 -5.82 -2.76
C ILE A 125 16.85 -5.46 -3.01
N GLY A 126 17.60 -6.33 -3.68
CA GLY A 126 19.03 -6.07 -4.01
C GLY A 126 19.21 -4.81 -4.85
N ALA A 127 18.45 -4.67 -5.93
CA ALA A 127 18.52 -3.50 -6.79
C ALA A 127 18.08 -2.20 -6.08
N PHE A 128 17.05 -2.28 -5.21
CA PHE A 128 16.64 -1.15 -4.37
C PHE A 128 17.74 -0.74 -3.39
N LEU A 129 18.40 -1.68 -2.73
CA LEU A 129 19.49 -1.37 -1.80
C LEU A 129 20.72 -0.79 -2.51
N ASP A 130 20.99 -1.20 -3.75
CA ASP A 130 22.02 -0.57 -4.58
C ASP A 130 21.65 0.87 -4.96
N HIS A 131 20.37 1.12 -5.33
CA HIS A 131 19.83 2.47 -5.51
C HIS A 131 19.94 3.30 -4.22
N ALA A 132 19.60 2.72 -3.07
CA ALA A 132 19.61 3.42 -1.79
C ALA A 132 21.00 3.89 -1.32
N LYS A 133 22.09 3.37 -1.89
CA LYS A 133 23.46 3.89 -1.65
C LYS A 133 23.61 5.35 -2.07
N PHE A 134 22.78 5.81 -3.00
CA PHE A 134 22.78 7.19 -3.50
C PHE A 134 21.86 8.13 -2.71
N PHE A 135 21.21 7.64 -1.67
CA PHE A 135 20.33 8.48 -0.85
C PHE A 135 21.09 9.46 0.03
N ASP A 136 20.56 10.67 0.09
CA ASP A 136 20.99 11.71 1.00
C ASP A 136 19.78 12.28 1.75
N PRO A 137 19.71 12.15 3.08
CA PRO A 137 20.53 11.34 3.99
C PRO A 137 20.46 9.83 3.69
N PRO A 138 21.48 9.06 4.15
CA PRO A 138 21.54 7.63 3.82
C PRO A 138 20.40 6.83 4.45
N LEU A 139 20.13 5.66 3.85
CA LEU A 139 19.20 4.66 4.37
C LEU A 139 19.88 3.82 5.45
N GLU A 140 19.23 3.63 6.59
CA GLU A 140 19.56 2.63 7.61
C GLU A 140 18.60 1.44 7.47
N VAL A 141 19.11 0.25 7.19
CA VAL A 141 18.34 -1.00 7.29
C VAL A 141 18.31 -1.41 8.75
N VAL A 142 17.12 -1.41 9.34
CA VAL A 142 16.95 -1.76 10.76
C VAL A 142 16.39 -3.17 10.91
N HIS A 143 16.90 -3.90 11.91
CA HIS A 143 16.51 -5.24 12.27
C HIS A 143 15.93 -5.21 13.68
N ILE A 144 14.61 -5.40 13.78
CA ILE A 144 13.87 -5.33 15.05
C ILE A 144 13.51 -6.74 15.50
N PRO A 145 14.07 -7.25 16.61
CA PRO A 145 13.75 -8.59 17.11
C PRO A 145 12.26 -8.75 17.43
N PHE A 146 11.65 -9.80 16.91
CA PHE A 146 10.23 -10.08 17.07
C PHE A 146 9.93 -11.59 17.02
N GLU A 147 9.50 -12.18 18.13
CA GLU A 147 9.03 -13.58 18.24
C GLU A 147 10.01 -14.61 17.61
N GLY A 148 11.30 -14.48 17.89
CA GLY A 148 12.34 -15.38 17.35
C GLY A 148 12.72 -15.12 15.88
N LYS A 149 12.14 -14.09 15.29
CA LYS A 149 12.44 -13.58 13.93
C LYS A 149 12.82 -12.10 14.00
N GLU A 150 12.87 -11.42 12.85
CA GLU A 150 13.14 -9.99 12.75
C GLU A 150 12.10 -9.29 11.87
N ILE A 151 11.73 -8.07 12.26
CA ILE A 151 11.04 -7.12 11.40
C ILE A 151 12.14 -6.28 10.73
N ILE A 152 12.16 -6.27 9.41
CA ILE A 152 13.10 -5.46 8.64
C ILE A 152 12.43 -4.15 8.25
N GLY A 153 13.04 -3.03 8.64
CA GLY A 153 12.57 -1.70 8.30
C GLY A 153 13.64 -0.85 7.62
N TYR A 154 13.19 0.20 6.94
CA TYR A 154 14.04 1.19 6.28
C TYR A 154 13.84 2.55 6.95
N LEU A 155 14.88 2.97 7.70
CA LEU A 155 14.87 4.22 8.46
C LEU A 155 15.68 5.28 7.73
N ARG A 156 15.12 6.49 7.60
CA ARG A 156 15.87 7.68 7.20
C ARG A 156 15.55 8.84 8.13
N LEU A 157 16.58 9.50 8.62
CA LEU A 157 16.48 10.67 9.49
C LEU A 157 17.07 11.90 8.78
N PRO A 158 16.50 13.11 8.99
CA PRO A 158 17.05 14.33 8.39
C PRO A 158 18.44 14.65 8.94
N ARG A 159 19.36 15.15 8.09
CA ARG A 159 20.77 15.43 8.47
C ARG A 159 20.93 16.52 9.52
N SER A 160 20.08 17.53 9.50
CA SER A 160 20.26 18.80 10.22
C SER A 160 19.45 18.92 11.52
N ALA A 161 19.15 17.79 12.17
CA ALA A 161 18.41 17.82 13.40
C ALA A 161 19.30 18.22 14.59
N SER A 162 19.10 19.41 15.14
CA SER A 162 19.71 19.87 16.39
C SER A 162 19.09 19.27 17.65
N GLY A 163 18.53 18.05 17.55
CA GLY A 163 17.80 17.37 18.63
C GLY A 163 17.03 16.16 18.14
N GLN A 164 16.11 15.71 18.96
CA GLN A 164 15.21 14.61 18.58
C GLN A 164 14.24 15.01 17.48
N VAL A 165 14.04 14.13 16.50
CA VAL A 165 13.19 14.37 15.34
C VAL A 165 11.85 13.67 15.45
N PRO A 166 10.76 14.24 14.93
CA PRO A 166 9.51 13.51 14.71
C PRO A 166 9.70 12.38 13.73
N LEU A 167 8.87 11.34 13.84
CA LEU A 167 8.94 10.17 12.96
C LEU A 167 7.57 9.82 12.38
N VAL A 168 7.56 9.38 11.12
CA VAL A 168 6.42 8.67 10.52
C VAL A 168 6.78 7.20 10.36
N ILE A 169 5.98 6.31 10.95
CA ILE A 169 6.02 4.88 10.62
C ILE A 169 5.10 4.66 9.42
N ALA A 170 5.63 4.15 8.31
CA ALA A 170 4.89 3.93 7.06
C ALA A 170 4.70 2.43 6.80
N VAL A 171 3.44 2.04 6.54
CA VAL A 171 3.02 0.64 6.35
C VAL A 171 2.40 0.46 4.98
N ASN A 172 2.93 -0.49 4.20
CA ASN A 172 2.52 -0.76 2.82
C ASN A 172 1.14 -1.45 2.71
N GLY A 173 0.60 -1.43 1.49
CA GLY A 173 -0.61 -2.18 1.10
C GLY A 173 -0.35 -3.67 0.86
N LEU A 174 -1.34 -4.34 0.26
CA LEU A 174 -1.27 -5.78 -0.05
C LEU A 174 -0.12 -6.11 -1.01
N ASP A 175 0.07 -5.31 -2.04
CA ASP A 175 0.91 -5.58 -3.20
C ASP A 175 2.09 -4.60 -3.37
N SER A 176 2.09 -3.46 -2.69
CA SER A 176 3.25 -2.59 -2.52
C SER A 176 4.20 -3.11 -1.43
N ARG A 177 5.36 -2.49 -1.28
CA ARG A 177 6.39 -2.88 -0.30
C ARG A 177 6.98 -1.64 0.37
N LYS A 178 7.74 -1.85 1.44
CA LYS A 178 8.47 -0.79 2.15
C LYS A 178 9.42 0.00 1.25
N GLU A 179 9.94 -0.61 0.17
CA GLU A 179 10.74 0.03 -0.86
C GLU A 179 9.95 1.17 -1.54
N ASP A 180 8.70 0.93 -1.91
CA ASP A 180 7.82 1.91 -2.56
C ASP A 180 7.52 3.09 -1.61
N LEU A 181 7.31 2.78 -0.32
CA LEU A 181 7.09 3.80 0.71
C LEU A 181 8.35 4.62 0.96
N THR A 182 9.53 4.00 0.95
CA THR A 182 10.81 4.67 1.14
C THR A 182 11.06 5.72 0.07
N GLU A 183 10.74 5.42 -1.19
CA GLU A 183 10.78 6.38 -2.28
C GLU A 183 9.84 7.58 -2.01
N SER A 184 8.60 7.28 -1.67
CA SER A 184 7.58 8.32 -1.46
C SER A 184 7.91 9.22 -0.26
N PHE A 185 8.33 8.62 0.87
CA PHE A 185 8.58 9.34 2.13
C PHE A 185 9.89 10.13 2.14
N GLY A 186 10.79 9.95 1.17
CA GLY A 186 11.94 10.85 1.01
C GLY A 186 11.56 12.34 0.99
N ALA A 187 10.36 12.65 0.49
CA ALA A 187 9.83 14.01 0.39
C ALA A 187 9.47 14.66 1.76
N ILE A 188 9.44 13.92 2.88
CA ILE A 188 9.15 14.48 4.21
C ILE A 188 10.43 14.97 4.93
N LEU A 189 11.60 14.44 4.55
CA LEU A 189 12.88 14.76 5.19
C LEU A 189 13.22 16.26 5.23
N PRO A 190 12.95 17.06 4.17
CA PRO A 190 13.19 18.51 4.19
C PRO A 190 12.40 19.25 5.27
N PHE A 191 11.33 18.65 5.79
CA PHE A 191 10.53 19.24 6.89
C PHE A 191 11.08 18.88 8.27
N GLY A 192 12.26 18.27 8.37
CA GLY A 192 12.87 17.86 9.64
C GLY A 192 12.21 16.66 10.29
N ILE A 193 11.47 15.85 9.53
CA ILE A 193 10.74 14.66 9.98
C ILE A 193 11.40 13.42 9.37
N GLY A 194 11.72 12.43 10.21
CA GLY A 194 12.21 11.13 9.76
C GLY A 194 11.05 10.18 9.38
N TYR A 195 11.38 9.07 8.74
CA TYR A 195 10.44 7.99 8.51
C TYR A 195 11.06 6.62 8.69
N LEU A 196 10.22 5.66 9.08
CA LEU A 196 10.53 4.24 9.17
C LEU A 196 9.50 3.46 8.35
N ALA A 197 9.89 2.99 7.17
CA ALA A 197 9.05 2.17 6.31
C ALA A 197 9.19 0.68 6.70
N VAL A 198 8.07 -0.02 6.89
CA VAL A 198 8.02 -1.45 7.19
C VAL A 198 6.96 -2.14 6.34
N ASP A 199 7.17 -3.42 6.06
CA ASP A 199 6.13 -4.25 5.48
C ASP A 199 5.09 -4.59 6.53
N GLY A 200 3.81 -4.42 6.20
CA GLY A 200 2.70 -4.80 7.08
C GLY A 200 2.57 -6.32 7.26
N PRO A 201 1.89 -6.79 8.32
CA PRO A 201 1.69 -8.22 8.54
C PRO A 201 1.21 -8.95 7.28
N GLY A 202 1.82 -10.08 6.97
CA GLY A 202 1.52 -10.92 5.80
C GLY A 202 2.15 -10.48 4.49
N THR A 203 2.76 -9.28 4.42
CA THR A 203 3.33 -8.76 3.18
C THR A 203 4.85 -8.70 3.24
N GLY A 204 5.49 -8.65 2.08
CA GLY A 204 6.93 -8.43 1.95
C GLY A 204 7.80 -9.33 2.84
N GLN A 205 8.65 -8.70 3.62
CA GLN A 205 9.53 -9.36 4.59
C GLN A 205 8.95 -9.39 6.02
N ALA A 206 7.63 -9.14 6.18
CA ALA A 206 6.99 -9.24 7.49
C ALA A 206 7.15 -10.66 8.07
N PRO A 207 7.56 -10.82 9.34
CA PRO A 207 7.84 -12.12 9.94
C PRO A 207 6.61 -12.96 10.27
N ILE A 208 5.41 -12.37 10.22
CA ILE A 208 4.14 -13.04 10.54
C ILE A 208 3.09 -12.84 9.45
N LYS A 209 2.18 -13.79 9.35
CA LYS A 209 0.95 -13.69 8.56
C LYS A 209 -0.09 -12.82 9.30
N VAL A 210 -1.18 -12.51 8.60
CA VAL A 210 -2.29 -11.74 9.14
C VAL A 210 -3.15 -12.60 10.06
N SER A 211 -3.37 -12.09 11.26
CA SER A 211 -4.35 -12.58 12.23
C SER A 211 -4.97 -11.39 12.98
N GLU A 212 -6.01 -11.64 13.78
CA GLU A 212 -6.74 -10.58 14.49
C GLU A 212 -5.85 -9.73 15.40
N ASN A 213 -4.73 -10.26 15.90
CA ASN A 213 -3.80 -9.60 16.80
C ASN A 213 -2.44 -9.27 16.15
N SER A 214 -2.35 -9.24 14.83
CA SER A 214 -1.07 -8.99 14.13
C SER A 214 -0.58 -7.54 14.25
N GLU A 215 -1.40 -6.61 14.77
CA GLU A 215 -0.94 -5.26 15.15
C GLU A 215 0.19 -5.26 16.17
N ARG A 216 0.36 -6.35 16.96
CA ARG A 216 1.46 -6.50 17.91
C ARG A 216 2.84 -6.38 17.25
N MET A 217 2.95 -6.73 15.95
CA MET A 217 4.16 -6.51 15.16
C MET A 217 4.44 -5.00 15.00
N LEU A 218 3.42 -4.21 14.71
CA LEU A 218 3.56 -2.76 14.57
C LEU A 218 3.74 -2.06 15.94
N SER A 219 3.13 -2.58 17.00
CA SER A 219 3.44 -2.13 18.36
C SER A 219 4.91 -2.32 18.69
N LYS A 220 5.54 -3.42 18.22
CA LYS A 220 6.98 -3.65 18.38
C LYS A 220 7.83 -2.68 17.55
N VAL A 221 7.38 -2.31 16.34
CA VAL A 221 8.02 -1.25 15.55
C VAL A 221 7.95 0.09 16.29
N LEU A 222 6.82 0.39 16.91
CA LEU A 222 6.65 1.60 17.73
C LEU A 222 7.55 1.58 18.98
N ASP A 223 7.69 0.42 19.67
CA ASP A 223 8.65 0.27 20.78
C ASP A 223 10.07 0.60 20.32
N TYR A 224 10.48 0.04 19.18
CA TYR A 224 11.80 0.33 18.59
C TYR A 224 11.96 1.82 18.30
N ALA A 225 10.99 2.44 17.64
CA ALA A 225 11.06 3.86 17.34
C ALA A 225 11.20 4.72 18.61
N GLN A 226 10.45 4.40 19.66
CA GLN A 226 10.52 5.10 20.95
C GLN A 226 11.81 4.83 21.73
N SER A 227 12.53 3.75 21.46
CA SER A 227 13.82 3.44 22.10
C SER A 227 14.99 4.20 21.47
N ARG A 228 14.83 4.74 20.26
CA ARG A 228 15.87 5.48 19.55
C ARG A 228 16.04 6.87 20.14
N ARG A 229 17.24 7.21 20.57
CA ARG A 229 17.56 8.52 21.17
C ARG A 229 17.43 9.69 20.21
N GLU A 230 17.51 9.45 18.90
CA GLU A 230 17.39 10.45 17.84
C GLU A 230 15.93 10.80 17.55
N ILE A 231 14.98 9.97 17.99
CA ILE A 231 13.54 10.11 17.71
C ILE A 231 12.82 10.72 18.91
N ASP A 232 11.98 11.72 18.65
CA ASP A 232 11.07 12.24 19.65
C ASP A 232 9.88 11.28 19.86
N LYS A 233 9.94 10.54 20.95
CA LYS A 233 8.92 9.54 21.30
C LYS A 233 7.50 10.07 21.44
N ASN A 234 7.33 11.39 21.62
CA ASN A 234 6.02 12.05 21.74
C ASN A 234 5.50 12.58 20.40
N ARG A 235 6.32 12.51 19.34
CA ARG A 235 5.98 13.00 18.00
C ARG A 235 6.16 11.88 16.96
N ILE A 236 5.43 10.77 17.15
CA ILE A 236 5.38 9.67 16.21
C ILE A 236 3.97 9.61 15.59
N ALA A 237 3.90 9.59 14.27
CA ALA A 237 2.67 9.33 13.51
C ALA A 237 2.80 8.02 12.74
N LEU A 238 1.66 7.47 12.31
CA LEU A 238 1.61 6.29 11.45
C LEU A 238 0.89 6.63 10.15
N HIS A 239 1.40 6.13 9.02
CA HIS A 239 0.73 6.20 7.73
C HIS A 239 0.55 4.80 7.17
N GLY A 240 -0.62 4.51 6.63
CA GLY A 240 -0.91 3.25 5.98
C GLY A 240 -1.63 3.42 4.64
N VAL A 241 -1.31 2.52 3.70
CA VAL A 241 -1.87 2.51 2.35
C VAL A 241 -2.70 1.25 2.15
N SER A 242 -3.98 1.36 1.76
CA SER A 242 -4.84 0.22 1.46
C SER A 242 -4.87 -0.79 2.62
N TRP A 243 -4.38 -2.01 2.44
CA TRP A 243 -4.23 -2.98 3.53
C TRP A 243 -3.42 -2.43 4.72
N GLY A 244 -2.38 -1.62 4.47
CA GLY A 244 -1.66 -0.90 5.51
C GLY A 244 -2.50 0.15 6.22
N ALA A 245 -3.51 0.72 5.55
CA ALA A 245 -4.43 1.68 6.14
C ALA A 245 -5.37 1.03 7.17
N TYR A 246 -5.72 -0.25 7.00
CA TYR A 246 -6.37 -1.04 8.05
C TYR A 246 -5.52 -1.04 9.33
N TRP A 247 -4.23 -1.35 9.19
CA TRP A 247 -3.31 -1.36 10.32
C TRP A 247 -3.12 0.03 10.93
N ALA A 248 -3.02 1.08 10.10
CA ALA A 248 -2.94 2.45 10.59
C ALA A 248 -4.17 2.83 11.42
N THR A 249 -5.36 2.46 10.96
CA THR A 249 -6.62 2.70 11.67
C THR A 249 -6.67 1.92 12.98
N LYS A 250 -6.33 0.64 12.97
CA LYS A 250 -6.30 -0.19 14.18
C LYS A 250 -5.29 0.34 15.20
N MET A 251 -4.07 0.67 14.76
CA MET A 251 -3.03 1.24 15.62
C MET A 251 -3.42 2.60 16.21
N ALA A 252 -4.14 3.45 15.44
CA ALA A 252 -4.66 4.71 15.97
C ALA A 252 -5.60 4.51 17.15
N ILE A 253 -6.25 3.34 17.27
CA ILE A 253 -7.13 2.98 18.39
C ILE A 253 -6.31 2.32 19.50
N VAL A 254 -5.58 1.25 19.21
CA VAL A 254 -4.92 0.44 20.24
C VAL A 254 -3.70 1.12 20.85
N GLU A 255 -3.00 1.96 20.09
CA GLU A 255 -1.81 2.71 20.51
C GLU A 255 -2.05 4.22 20.58
N ARG A 256 -3.29 4.64 20.77
CA ARG A 256 -3.69 6.07 20.76
C ARG A 256 -2.86 6.97 21.68
N GLY A 257 -2.42 6.45 22.81
CA GLY A 257 -1.62 7.20 23.78
C GLY A 257 -0.15 7.38 23.38
N ARG A 258 0.30 6.68 22.34
CA ARG A 258 1.69 6.68 21.85
C ARG A 258 1.83 7.33 20.49
N LEU A 259 0.71 7.52 19.77
CA LEU A 259 0.69 8.12 18.43
C LEU A 259 0.19 9.56 18.48
N ARG A 260 0.92 10.46 17.85
CA ARG A 260 0.50 11.84 17.64
C ARG A 260 -0.64 11.97 16.63
N GLY A 261 -0.74 11.01 15.71
CA GLY A 261 -1.79 10.89 14.73
C GLY A 261 -1.55 9.72 13.78
N ALA A 262 -2.55 9.43 12.96
CA ALA A 262 -2.45 8.45 11.89
C ALA A 262 -3.11 8.96 10.61
N SER A 263 -2.56 8.62 9.44
CA SER A 263 -3.21 8.82 8.15
C SER A 263 -3.46 7.48 7.48
N ALA A 264 -4.65 7.29 6.95
CA ALA A 264 -5.09 6.05 6.33
C ALA A 264 -5.65 6.33 4.93
N GLN A 265 -5.05 5.70 3.94
CA GLN A 265 -5.43 5.86 2.54
C GLN A 265 -6.23 4.64 2.07
N SER A 266 -7.55 4.80 1.89
CA SER A 266 -8.56 3.76 1.62
C SER A 266 -8.51 2.63 2.67
N PRO A 267 -8.81 2.89 3.96
CA PRO A 267 -8.79 1.88 5.01
C PRO A 267 -9.98 0.92 4.91
N PRO A 268 -9.78 -0.39 4.77
CA PRO A 268 -10.83 -1.35 5.04
C PRO A 268 -11.16 -1.32 6.54
N VAL A 269 -12.45 -1.32 6.90
CA VAL A 269 -12.90 -1.17 8.29
C VAL A 269 -13.89 -2.25 8.71
N ASP A 270 -14.92 -2.50 7.90
CA ASP A 270 -16.00 -3.45 8.20
C ASP A 270 -16.58 -4.12 6.95
N GLU A 271 -17.22 -3.36 6.03
CA GLU A 271 -17.88 -3.92 4.84
C GLU A 271 -16.94 -4.70 3.94
N PHE A 272 -15.70 -4.23 3.79
CA PHE A 272 -14.66 -4.93 3.05
C PHE A 272 -14.47 -6.38 3.52
N PHE A 273 -14.64 -6.64 4.81
CA PHE A 273 -14.41 -7.94 5.43
C PHE A 273 -15.63 -8.86 5.37
N GLN A 274 -16.78 -8.38 4.90
CA GLN A 274 -18.00 -9.18 4.86
C GLN A 274 -17.99 -10.13 3.65
N LYS A 275 -18.61 -11.30 3.83
CA LYS A 275 -18.71 -12.33 2.80
C LYS A 275 -19.31 -11.81 1.51
N ASP A 276 -20.36 -10.98 1.62
CA ASP A 276 -21.03 -10.43 0.45
C ASP A 276 -20.12 -9.52 -0.36
N PHE A 277 -19.27 -8.71 0.28
CA PHE A 277 -18.31 -7.88 -0.43
C PHE A 277 -17.23 -8.73 -1.11
N LEU A 278 -16.68 -9.72 -0.42
CA LEU A 278 -15.75 -10.68 -1.00
C LEU A 278 -16.32 -11.31 -2.27
N MET A 279 -17.53 -11.83 -2.20
CA MET A 279 -18.16 -12.59 -3.30
C MET A 279 -18.64 -11.70 -4.44
N ASN A 280 -19.07 -10.47 -4.15
CA ASN A 280 -19.73 -9.61 -5.13
C ASN A 280 -18.83 -8.52 -5.70
N HIS A 281 -17.76 -8.14 -5.00
CA HIS A 281 -16.91 -7.00 -5.38
C HIS A 281 -15.42 -7.36 -5.52
N LEU A 282 -14.85 -8.17 -4.64
CA LEU A 282 -13.42 -8.51 -4.72
C LEU A 282 -13.13 -9.58 -5.77
N LEU A 283 -13.93 -10.62 -5.79
CA LEU A 283 -13.77 -11.72 -6.75
C LEU A 283 -14.02 -11.22 -8.17
N GLY A 284 -13.00 -11.31 -9.04
CA GLY A 284 -13.05 -10.81 -10.41
C GLY A 284 -13.00 -9.29 -10.56
N ASN A 285 -12.52 -8.56 -9.55
CA ASN A 285 -12.36 -7.10 -9.61
C ASN A 285 -11.42 -6.67 -10.75
N ARG A 286 -11.91 -5.76 -11.63
CA ARG A 286 -11.19 -5.33 -12.83
C ARG A 286 -10.29 -4.10 -12.62
N GLU A 287 -10.40 -3.39 -11.51
CA GLU A 287 -9.47 -2.32 -11.16
C GLU A 287 -8.09 -2.88 -10.83
N TYR A 288 -8.05 -4.09 -10.25
CA TYR A 288 -6.82 -4.86 -10.06
C TYR A 288 -6.41 -5.54 -11.39
N LEU A 289 -5.13 -5.61 -11.68
CA LEU A 289 -4.65 -6.17 -12.97
C LEU A 289 -4.87 -7.69 -13.06
N PHE A 290 -4.63 -8.40 -11.95
CA PHE A 290 -4.95 -9.82 -11.77
C PHE A 290 -6.15 -9.98 -10.82
N ASP A 291 -6.50 -11.22 -10.47
CA ASP A 291 -7.44 -11.46 -9.38
C ASP A 291 -6.78 -11.13 -8.02
N GLN A 292 -7.44 -10.27 -7.26
CA GLN A 292 -7.00 -9.80 -5.96
C GLN A 292 -7.14 -10.86 -4.86
N VAL A 293 -8.13 -11.74 -4.98
CA VAL A 293 -8.48 -12.73 -3.94
C VAL A 293 -7.35 -13.70 -3.64
N PRO A 294 -6.64 -14.30 -4.62
CA PRO A 294 -5.48 -15.16 -4.31
C PRO A 294 -4.36 -14.43 -3.57
N ALA A 295 -4.14 -13.15 -3.89
CA ALA A 295 -3.13 -12.34 -3.19
C ALA A 295 -3.54 -12.08 -1.74
N LEU A 296 -4.80 -11.75 -1.49
CA LEU A 296 -5.34 -11.52 -0.16
C LEU A 296 -5.34 -12.81 0.67
N MET A 297 -5.74 -13.94 0.07
CA MET A 297 -5.71 -15.25 0.72
C MET A 297 -4.28 -15.64 1.16
N ASN A 298 -3.28 -15.35 0.35
CA ASN A 298 -1.89 -15.69 0.65
C ASN A 298 -1.34 -15.02 1.90
N ILE A 299 -1.79 -13.82 2.23
CA ILE A 299 -1.30 -13.10 3.42
C ILE A 299 -1.96 -13.54 4.72
N LEU A 300 -3.12 -14.17 4.66
CA LEU A 300 -3.88 -14.63 5.84
C LEU A 300 -3.23 -15.87 6.47
N GLU A 301 -3.34 -15.98 7.78
CA GLU A 301 -2.82 -17.14 8.51
C GLU A 301 -3.79 -18.33 8.39
N ASN A 302 -3.27 -19.51 7.97
CA ASN A 302 -4.04 -20.76 7.86
C ASN A 302 -5.31 -20.69 6.98
N VAL A 303 -5.29 -19.85 5.93
CA VAL A 303 -6.38 -19.73 4.94
C VAL A 303 -5.89 -20.21 3.58
N HIS A 304 -6.56 -21.22 3.02
CA HIS A 304 -6.14 -21.90 1.79
C HIS A 304 -7.25 -22.01 0.75
N THR A 305 -8.50 -21.77 1.14
CA THR A 305 -9.67 -21.85 0.28
C THR A 305 -10.52 -20.58 0.36
N LEU A 306 -11.32 -20.33 -0.68
CA LEU A 306 -12.27 -19.20 -0.68
C LEU A 306 -13.30 -19.31 0.45
N HIS A 307 -13.70 -20.56 0.80
CA HIS A 307 -14.61 -20.80 1.92
C HIS A 307 -13.97 -20.39 3.26
N GLU A 308 -12.75 -20.86 3.53
CA GLU A 308 -12.01 -20.48 4.74
C GLU A 308 -11.78 -18.96 4.80
N MET A 309 -11.48 -18.32 3.66
CA MET A 309 -11.33 -16.88 3.60
C MET A 309 -12.64 -16.14 3.94
N ALA A 310 -13.77 -16.63 3.44
CA ALA A 310 -15.09 -16.06 3.73
C ALA A 310 -15.50 -16.18 5.21
N GLU A 311 -15.03 -17.23 5.90
CA GLU A 311 -15.22 -17.40 7.35
C GLU A 311 -14.19 -16.63 8.19
N TYR A 312 -13.02 -16.35 7.62
CA TYR A 312 -11.92 -15.68 8.33
C TYR A 312 -12.05 -14.14 8.30
N LEU A 313 -12.33 -13.57 7.12
CA LEU A 313 -12.31 -12.12 6.92
C LEU A 313 -13.20 -11.33 7.91
N PRO A 314 -14.43 -11.78 8.26
CA PRO A 314 -15.27 -11.05 9.22
C PRO A 314 -14.60 -10.81 10.58
N LYS A 315 -13.67 -11.67 11.01
CA LYS A 315 -12.91 -11.50 12.25
C LYS A 315 -11.96 -10.28 12.21
N MET A 316 -11.58 -9.86 11.01
CA MET A 316 -10.72 -8.69 10.80
C MET A 316 -11.49 -7.37 10.89
N SER A 317 -12.83 -7.37 10.81
CA SER A 317 -13.65 -6.18 10.97
C SER A 317 -13.39 -5.49 12.30
N LEU A 318 -13.12 -4.17 12.27
CA LEU A 318 -12.96 -3.37 13.49
C LEU A 318 -14.27 -3.23 14.28
N VAL A 319 -15.42 -3.42 13.63
CA VAL A 319 -16.74 -3.53 14.29
C VAL A 319 -16.81 -4.84 15.05
N HIS A 320 -16.51 -5.96 14.40
CA HIS A 320 -16.53 -7.28 15.01
C HIS A 320 -15.58 -7.37 16.21
N GLN A 321 -14.39 -6.77 16.11
CA GLN A 321 -13.42 -6.69 17.21
C GLN A 321 -13.83 -5.72 18.33
N GLY A 322 -14.94 -5.01 18.21
CA GLY A 322 -15.41 -4.02 19.18
C GLY A 322 -14.44 -2.84 19.35
N LEU A 323 -13.66 -2.53 18.31
CA LEU A 323 -12.67 -1.45 18.30
C LEU A 323 -13.26 -0.15 17.74
N LEU A 324 -14.10 -0.24 16.71
CA LEU A 324 -14.67 0.94 16.07
C LEU A 324 -15.57 1.73 17.04
N GLY A 325 -15.32 3.02 17.13
CA GLY A 325 -16.01 3.90 18.09
C GLY A 325 -15.28 4.11 19.42
N LYS A 326 -14.21 3.33 19.70
CA LYS A 326 -13.32 3.64 20.83
C LYS A 326 -12.52 4.93 20.56
N PRO A 327 -12.08 5.64 21.62
CA PRO A 327 -11.19 6.77 21.46
C PRO A 327 -9.94 6.40 20.66
N MET A 328 -9.50 7.28 19.75
CA MET A 328 -8.36 7.05 18.88
C MET A 328 -7.46 8.29 18.77
N ALA A 329 -6.25 8.11 18.25
CA ALA A 329 -5.38 9.24 17.89
C ALA A 329 -6.01 10.08 16.76
N PRO A 330 -5.68 11.38 16.63
CA PRO A 330 -6.09 12.22 15.51
C PRO A 330 -5.83 11.54 14.17
N MET A 331 -6.77 11.63 13.23
CA MET A 331 -6.71 10.84 12.00
C MET A 331 -7.06 11.65 10.75
N LEU A 332 -6.33 11.37 9.66
CA LEU A 332 -6.69 11.76 8.29
C LEU A 332 -7.13 10.51 7.52
N VAL A 333 -8.32 10.55 6.93
CA VAL A 333 -8.85 9.53 6.03
C VAL A 333 -8.78 10.04 4.59
N ILE A 334 -8.17 9.28 3.70
CA ILE A 334 -8.05 9.61 2.28
C ILE A 334 -8.79 8.52 1.49
N ALA A 335 -9.75 8.90 0.62
CA ALA A 335 -10.56 7.94 -0.12
C ALA A 335 -10.98 8.44 -1.51
N GLY A 336 -11.40 7.51 -2.35
CA GLY A 336 -12.07 7.77 -3.62
C GLY A 336 -13.50 7.22 -3.61
N VAL A 337 -14.47 8.04 -4.05
CA VAL A 337 -15.88 7.62 -4.08
C VAL A 337 -16.12 6.45 -5.05
N ARG A 338 -15.25 6.31 -6.06
CA ARG A 338 -15.32 5.25 -7.08
C ARG A 338 -14.38 4.07 -6.79
N ASP A 339 -13.89 3.96 -5.55
CA ASP A 339 -13.06 2.83 -5.13
C ASP A 339 -13.86 1.53 -5.23
N THR A 340 -13.36 0.58 -6.01
CA THR A 340 -13.98 -0.75 -6.18
C THR A 340 -13.27 -1.84 -5.38
N GLN A 341 -12.11 -1.51 -4.78
CA GLN A 341 -11.31 -2.45 -3.98
C GLN A 341 -11.62 -2.32 -2.50
N VAL A 342 -11.84 -1.10 -2.00
CA VAL A 342 -12.30 -0.82 -0.63
C VAL A 342 -13.58 0.00 -0.73
N PRO A 343 -14.68 -0.42 -0.09
CA PRO A 343 -15.95 0.29 -0.22
C PRO A 343 -15.87 1.64 0.49
N ILE A 344 -16.29 2.72 -0.17
CA ILE A 344 -16.36 4.07 0.43
C ILE A 344 -17.23 4.11 1.70
N ALA A 345 -18.11 3.14 1.87
CA ALA A 345 -18.91 2.97 3.08
C ALA A 345 -18.05 2.74 4.32
N ASP A 346 -16.90 2.06 4.18
CA ASP A 346 -15.95 1.86 5.27
C ASP A 346 -15.32 3.19 5.73
N ASP A 347 -14.98 4.06 4.78
CA ASP A 347 -14.45 5.39 5.09
C ASP A 347 -15.49 6.25 5.82
N TYR A 348 -16.75 6.26 5.33
CA TYR A 348 -17.83 7.00 5.97
C TYR A 348 -18.18 6.42 7.34
N LEU A 349 -18.15 5.10 7.49
CA LEU A 349 -18.35 4.45 8.78
C LEU A 349 -17.28 4.88 9.78
N LEU A 350 -16.01 4.86 9.39
CA LEU A 350 -14.88 5.30 10.23
C LEU A 350 -15.04 6.78 10.62
N LEU A 351 -15.39 7.65 9.69
CA LEU A 351 -15.58 9.08 9.94
C LEU A 351 -16.73 9.36 10.91
N SER A 352 -17.79 8.56 10.88
CA SER A 352 -19.01 8.75 11.68
C SER A 352 -18.93 8.21 13.11
N LYS A 353 -17.89 7.44 13.46
CA LYS A 353 -17.80 6.73 14.77
C LYS A 353 -16.78 7.34 15.72
N GLY A 354 -17.08 7.26 17.02
CA GLY A 354 -16.22 7.75 18.11
C GLY A 354 -16.29 9.26 18.29
N ASP A 355 -15.66 9.74 19.36
CA ASP A 355 -15.73 11.15 19.79
C ASP A 355 -14.56 12.02 19.29
N THR A 356 -13.52 11.40 18.74
CA THR A 356 -12.35 12.11 18.24
C THR A 356 -12.64 12.66 16.84
N PRO A 357 -12.49 13.99 16.63
CA PRO A 357 -12.60 14.58 15.30
C PRO A 357 -11.58 13.99 14.33
N LYS A 358 -12.02 13.78 13.09
CA LYS A 358 -11.19 13.25 12.00
C LYS A 358 -11.20 14.22 10.83
N GLU A 359 -10.05 14.34 10.16
CA GLU A 359 -9.96 15.06 8.90
C GLU A 359 -10.16 14.05 7.75
N ALA A 360 -10.75 14.49 6.64
CA ALA A 360 -10.94 13.65 5.46
C ALA A 360 -10.59 14.41 4.17
N TRP A 361 -10.00 13.68 3.25
CA TRP A 361 -9.85 14.09 1.86
C TRP A 361 -10.48 13.01 0.97
N ILE A 362 -11.62 13.33 0.35
CA ILE A 362 -12.39 12.40 -0.45
C ILE A 362 -12.47 12.90 -1.89
N ASN A 363 -11.91 12.16 -2.83
CA ASN A 363 -11.99 12.47 -4.25
C ASN A 363 -13.28 11.90 -4.86
N PRO A 364 -14.25 12.73 -5.28
CA PRO A 364 -15.54 12.26 -5.82
C PRO A 364 -15.39 11.49 -7.15
N SER A 365 -14.30 11.70 -7.87
CA SER A 365 -13.99 11.00 -9.13
C SER A 365 -12.86 9.98 -8.98
N GLY A 366 -12.28 9.84 -7.77
CA GLY A 366 -11.17 8.94 -7.49
C GLY A 366 -11.62 7.48 -7.34
N GLY A 367 -10.81 6.56 -7.82
CA GLY A 367 -10.84 5.14 -7.50
C GLY A 367 -10.02 4.82 -6.25
N HIS A 368 -9.45 3.62 -6.21
CA HIS A 368 -8.68 3.14 -5.06
C HIS A 368 -7.57 4.13 -4.66
N LEU A 369 -7.43 4.38 -3.35
CA LEU A 369 -6.54 5.35 -2.75
C LEU A 369 -6.86 6.83 -3.09
N GLY A 370 -8.05 7.12 -3.60
CA GLY A 370 -8.42 8.46 -4.07
C GLY A 370 -7.81 8.84 -5.41
N ARG A 371 -7.15 7.92 -6.10
CA ARG A 371 -6.44 8.14 -7.37
C ARG A 371 -7.38 8.53 -8.50
N GLN A 372 -6.95 9.45 -9.32
CA GLN A 372 -7.59 9.80 -10.58
C GLN A 372 -6.51 10.04 -11.63
N VAL A 373 -6.47 9.20 -12.66
CA VAL A 373 -5.46 9.26 -13.72
C VAL A 373 -5.41 10.67 -14.32
N GLY A 374 -4.20 11.21 -14.49
CA GLY A 374 -3.95 12.53 -15.06
C GLY A 374 -4.34 13.72 -14.17
N VAL A 375 -5.12 13.52 -13.10
CA VAL A 375 -5.58 14.63 -12.22
C VAL A 375 -5.03 14.51 -10.81
N TRP A 376 -5.23 13.35 -10.16
CA TRP A 376 -4.76 13.04 -8.81
C TRP A 376 -3.97 11.72 -8.80
N PRO A 377 -2.77 11.68 -9.39
CA PRO A 377 -1.88 10.53 -9.25
C PRO A 377 -1.30 10.44 -7.84
N ASP A 378 -0.82 9.26 -7.43
CA ASP A 378 -0.25 9.02 -6.09
C ASP A 378 0.74 10.09 -5.64
N PRO A 379 1.74 10.49 -6.44
CA PRO A 379 2.72 11.48 -5.99
C PRO A 379 2.09 12.83 -5.62
N ARG A 380 1.00 13.21 -6.31
CA ARG A 380 0.28 14.45 -6.02
C ARG A 380 -0.51 14.35 -4.72
N ILE A 381 -1.27 13.26 -4.52
CA ILE A 381 -2.01 13.03 -3.27
C ILE A 381 -1.02 13.01 -2.09
N PHE A 382 0.10 12.33 -2.25
CA PHE A 382 1.12 12.26 -1.22
C PHE A 382 1.69 13.63 -0.88
N LYS A 383 2.08 14.41 -1.89
CA LYS A 383 2.70 15.73 -1.73
C LYS A 383 1.73 16.81 -1.24
N GLU A 384 0.49 16.81 -1.74
CA GLU A 384 -0.47 17.90 -1.49
C GLU A 384 -1.46 17.61 -0.36
N VAL A 385 -1.63 16.35 0.04
CA VAL A 385 -2.59 15.95 1.08
C VAL A 385 -1.91 15.29 2.27
N ILE A 386 -1.15 14.23 2.05
CA ILE A 386 -0.60 13.39 3.14
C ILE A 386 0.54 14.11 3.86
N ILE A 387 1.56 14.56 3.14
CA ILE A 387 2.72 15.26 3.75
C ILE A 387 2.29 16.51 4.53
N PRO A 388 1.48 17.44 3.99
CA PRO A 388 1.08 18.62 4.74
C PRO A 388 0.36 18.29 6.04
N TRP A 389 -0.50 17.28 6.05
CA TRP A 389 -1.19 16.85 7.26
C TRP A 389 -0.22 16.25 8.29
N LEU A 390 0.69 15.38 7.86
CA LEU A 390 1.70 14.79 8.73
C LEU A 390 2.62 15.86 9.33
N VAL A 391 3.06 16.83 8.53
CA VAL A 391 3.88 17.96 8.98
C VAL A 391 3.13 18.78 10.04
N LYS A 392 1.89 19.17 9.76
CA LYS A 392 1.02 19.88 10.72
C LYS A 392 0.89 19.09 12.02
N THR A 393 0.58 17.80 11.94
CA THR A 393 0.33 16.94 13.10
C THR A 393 1.58 16.76 13.97
N LEU A 394 2.75 16.60 13.36
CA LEU A 394 4.00 16.30 14.06
C LEU A 394 4.75 17.56 14.54
N GLN A 395 4.52 18.73 13.94
CA GLN A 395 5.18 19.98 14.31
C GLN A 395 4.36 20.86 15.28
N THR A 396 3.05 20.62 15.39
CA THR A 396 2.23 21.34 16.38
C THR A 396 2.69 21.01 17.80
N PRO A 397 2.99 22.01 18.67
CA PRO A 397 3.36 21.76 20.06
C PRO A 397 2.31 20.92 20.78
N THR A 398 2.75 20.10 21.73
CA THR A 398 1.86 19.41 22.68
C THR A 398 1.33 20.45 23.67
N THR A 399 0.03 20.73 23.60
CA THR A 399 -0.66 21.57 24.62
C THR A 399 -0.76 20.81 25.92
#